data_b9d2bfb3806fc93816b48b3919bf95a1
#
_entry.id   b9d2bfb3806fc93816b48b3919bf95a1
#
_cell.length_a   1.000
_cell.length_b   1.000
_cell.length_c   1.000
_cell.angle_alpha   90.00
_cell.angle_beta   90.00
_cell.angle_gamma   90.00
#
_symmetry.space_group_name_H-M   'P 1'
#
loop_
_entity.id
_entity.type
_entity.pdbx_description
1 polymer ?
#
loop_
_entity_poly.entity_id
_entity_poly.type
_entity_poly.pdbx_seq_one_letter_code
_entity_poly.pdbx_strand_id
1 'polypeptide(L)'
;MENKNKSLIGGIVATALAIALLESGAIQLSGPFLYGDENDISLILKKGDDTFIIEPGEKIIINDSLYTYRSVDVASQTLVTENVSIPLGDVNAIHYVTGTQMKVRGLKGLKTGGLVGAAVGVAMVLPEGELHYMVLTVPMCAAVDGAVLGIVGAGIGSTKQNSQAYALGENDWRIENQ
;
A
#
# COMPACT_ATOMS: atom_id res chain seq x y z
N MET A 1 -3.05 -39.12 -22.28
CA MET A 1 -2.71 -38.88 -20.85
C MET A 1 -1.64 -37.81 -20.63
N GLU A 2 -0.84 -37.47 -21.60
CA GLU A 2 0.33 -36.57 -21.49
C GLU A 2 -0.02 -35.07 -21.33
N ASN A 3 -1.18 -34.65 -21.77
CA ASN A 3 -1.55 -33.21 -21.78
C ASN A 3 -2.07 -32.67 -20.43
N LYS A 4 -2.51 -33.54 -19.53
CA LYS A 4 -3.01 -33.12 -18.18
C LYS A 4 -1.86 -32.70 -17.23
N ASN A 5 -0.68 -33.35 -17.37
CA ASN A 5 0.46 -33.05 -16.49
C ASN A 5 1.13 -31.70 -16.79
N LYS A 6 1.10 -31.23 -18.04
CA LYS A 6 1.71 -29.96 -18.44
C LYS A 6 0.92 -28.76 -17.87
N SER A 7 -0.42 -28.87 -17.79
CA SER A 7 -1.26 -27.84 -17.19
C SER A 7 -1.08 -27.72 -15.67
N LEU A 8 -0.87 -28.85 -14.99
CA LEU A 8 -0.66 -28.89 -13.54
C LEU A 8 0.65 -28.22 -13.13
N ILE A 9 1.73 -28.51 -13.85
CA ILE A 9 3.06 -27.93 -13.59
C ILE A 9 3.06 -26.44 -13.85
N GLY A 10 2.39 -25.98 -14.91
CA GLY A 10 2.27 -24.55 -15.22
C GLY A 10 1.56 -23.75 -14.12
N GLY A 11 0.50 -24.31 -13.51
CA GLY A 11 -0.22 -23.67 -12.40
C GLY A 11 0.64 -23.54 -11.14
N ILE A 12 1.36 -24.59 -10.77
CA ILE A 12 2.22 -24.58 -9.56
C ILE A 12 3.37 -23.58 -9.70
N VAL A 13 4.00 -23.51 -10.88
CA VAL A 13 5.10 -22.58 -11.15
C VAL A 13 4.61 -21.12 -11.11
N ALA A 14 3.45 -20.83 -11.70
CA ALA A 14 2.87 -19.48 -11.67
C ALA A 14 2.53 -19.05 -10.25
N THR A 15 2.01 -19.94 -9.41
CA THR A 15 1.68 -19.64 -8.01
C THR A 15 2.93 -19.41 -7.17
N ALA A 16 3.97 -20.22 -7.34
CA ALA A 16 5.24 -20.06 -6.64
C ALA A 16 5.94 -18.75 -7.03
N LEU A 17 5.87 -18.36 -8.31
CA LEU A 17 6.45 -17.10 -8.80
C LEU A 17 5.70 -15.88 -8.22
N ALA A 18 4.38 -15.93 -8.12
CA ALA A 18 3.56 -14.86 -7.53
C ALA A 18 3.86 -14.68 -6.03
N ILE A 19 4.04 -15.77 -5.30
CA ILE A 19 4.41 -15.73 -3.87
C ILE A 19 5.83 -15.18 -3.70
N ALA A 20 6.79 -15.61 -4.50
CA ALA A 20 8.17 -15.12 -4.45
C ALA A 20 8.28 -13.62 -4.79
N LEU A 21 7.47 -13.12 -5.71
CA LEU A 21 7.40 -11.68 -6.04
C LEU A 21 6.77 -10.85 -4.91
N LEU A 22 5.84 -11.41 -4.15
CA LEU A 22 5.23 -10.76 -3.00
C LEU A 22 6.16 -10.74 -1.77
N GLU A 23 6.98 -11.78 -1.60
CA GLU A 23 7.92 -11.87 -0.47
C GLU A 23 9.22 -11.11 -0.70
N SER A 24 9.67 -11.01 -1.96
CA SER A 24 10.97 -10.40 -2.28
C SER A 24 11.02 -8.89 -2.10
N GLY A 25 9.88 -8.21 -1.89
CA GLY A 25 9.84 -6.75 -1.82
C GLY A 25 10.37 -6.06 -3.10
N ALA A 26 10.55 -6.83 -4.18
CA ALA A 26 11.27 -6.43 -5.39
C ALA A 26 10.52 -5.42 -6.27
N ILE A 27 9.43 -4.83 -5.77
CA ILE A 27 8.85 -3.62 -6.33
C ILE A 27 8.98 -2.51 -5.28
N GLN A 28 10.18 -2.25 -4.84
CA GLN A 28 10.55 -0.93 -4.39
C GLN A 28 10.92 -0.10 -5.63
N LEU A 29 9.93 0.52 -6.22
CA LEU A 29 10.13 1.66 -7.11
C LEU A 29 10.40 2.91 -6.25
N SER A 30 11.39 2.83 -5.40
CA SER A 30 12.04 3.98 -4.82
C SER A 30 13.30 4.22 -5.65
N GLY A 31 13.16 4.98 -6.72
CA GLY A 31 14.31 5.58 -7.36
C GLY A 31 15.04 6.47 -6.34
N PRO A 32 16.38 6.52 -6.38
CA PRO A 32 17.12 7.44 -5.53
C PRO A 32 16.82 8.86 -6.01
N PHE A 33 15.95 9.57 -5.31
CA PHE A 33 15.86 11.02 -5.44
C PHE A 33 17.04 11.63 -4.68
N LEU A 34 18.21 11.65 -5.34
CA LEU A 34 19.34 12.47 -4.95
C LEU A 34 19.18 13.84 -5.61
N TYR A 35 18.39 14.69 -5.01
CA TYR A 35 18.44 16.14 -5.19
C TYR A 35 18.09 16.78 -3.84
N GLY A 36 19.07 16.83 -2.95
CA GLY A 36 19.07 17.79 -1.87
C GLY A 36 19.50 19.14 -2.45
N ASP A 37 18.56 20.04 -2.71
CA ASP A 37 18.87 21.44 -2.86
C ASP A 37 19.22 21.97 -1.45
N GLU A 38 20.22 22.87 -1.36
CA GLU A 38 20.74 23.46 -0.08
C GLU A 38 19.66 24.21 0.74
N ASN A 39 18.41 24.23 0.31
CA ASN A 39 17.26 24.89 0.94
C ASN A 39 16.14 23.93 1.38
N ASP A 40 16.40 22.64 1.41
CA ASP A 40 15.40 21.64 1.83
C ASP A 40 15.26 21.64 3.35
N ILE A 41 14.28 22.40 3.87
CA ILE A 41 13.96 22.50 5.30
C ILE A 41 12.87 21.51 5.64
N SER A 42 13.13 20.62 6.62
CA SER A 42 12.13 19.67 7.13
C SER A 42 10.96 20.43 7.79
N LEU A 43 9.74 19.92 7.61
CA LEU A 43 8.56 20.45 8.28
C LEU A 43 8.43 19.81 9.67
N ILE A 44 8.51 20.64 10.71
CA ILE A 44 8.39 20.18 12.08
C ILE A 44 6.99 20.50 12.59
N LEU A 45 6.24 19.46 12.93
CA LEU A 45 4.95 19.55 13.60
C LEU A 45 5.14 19.25 15.08
N LYS A 46 4.59 20.11 15.95
CA LYS A 46 4.71 19.96 17.39
C LYS A 46 3.36 20.09 18.10
N LYS A 47 3.13 19.20 19.07
CA LYS A 47 1.94 19.21 19.95
C LYS A 47 2.37 18.85 21.36
N GLY A 48 2.44 19.85 22.25
CA GLY A 48 3.02 19.66 23.59
C GLY A 48 4.48 19.21 23.51
N ASP A 49 4.79 18.05 24.05
CA ASP A 49 6.13 17.43 23.99
C ASP A 49 6.32 16.52 22.77
N ASP A 50 5.24 16.22 22.03
CA ASP A 50 5.30 15.39 20.83
C ASP A 50 5.80 16.20 19.65
N THR A 51 6.74 15.62 18.90
CA THR A 51 7.32 16.20 17.69
C THR A 51 7.19 15.20 16.54
N PHE A 52 6.76 15.66 15.39
CA PHE A 52 6.74 14.89 14.15
C PHE A 52 7.43 15.66 13.05
N ILE A 53 8.31 15.00 12.31
CA ILE A 53 9.13 15.60 11.26
C ILE A 53 8.74 15.00 9.93
N ILE A 54 8.53 15.87 8.94
CA ILE A 54 8.27 15.51 7.54
C ILE A 54 9.46 15.98 6.73
N GLU A 55 10.15 15.04 6.12
CA GLU A 55 11.34 15.33 5.33
C GLU A 55 10.97 15.76 3.90
N PRO A 56 11.82 16.57 3.25
CA PRO A 56 11.68 16.89 1.83
C PRO A 56 11.60 15.62 0.97
N GLY A 57 10.70 15.62 -0.03
CA GLY A 57 10.42 14.46 -0.87
C GLY A 57 9.32 13.52 -0.35
N GLU A 58 8.88 13.69 0.88
CA GLU A 58 7.79 12.88 1.43
C GLU A 58 6.43 13.33 0.90
N LYS A 59 5.49 12.39 0.89
CA LYS A 59 4.14 12.64 0.38
C LYS A 59 3.20 13.06 1.50
N ILE A 60 2.51 14.16 1.26
CA ILE A 60 1.50 14.73 2.17
C ILE A 60 0.19 14.97 1.42
N ILE A 61 -0.93 14.91 2.13
CA ILE A 61 -2.24 15.29 1.60
C ILE A 61 -2.71 16.53 2.36
N ILE A 62 -3.05 17.56 1.62
CA ILE A 62 -3.60 18.83 2.11
C ILE A 62 -4.86 19.12 1.31
N ASN A 63 -5.98 19.41 1.98
CA ASN A 63 -7.25 19.71 1.34
C ASN A 63 -7.64 18.66 0.29
N ASP A 64 -7.52 17.36 0.66
CA ASP A 64 -7.80 16.17 -0.17
C ASP A 64 -6.92 16.01 -1.43
N SER A 65 -5.90 16.83 -1.58
CA SER A 65 -4.95 16.75 -2.70
C SER A 65 -3.59 16.23 -2.24
N LEU A 66 -2.99 15.34 -3.04
CA LEU A 66 -1.69 14.74 -2.78
C LEU A 66 -0.58 15.64 -3.31
N TYR A 67 0.41 15.91 -2.48
CA TYR A 67 1.59 16.70 -2.81
C TYR A 67 2.86 15.98 -2.38
N THR A 68 3.98 16.34 -3.02
CA THR A 68 5.32 16.01 -2.55
C THR A 68 5.85 17.24 -1.83
N TYR A 69 6.15 17.11 -0.54
CA TYR A 69 6.68 18.19 0.28
C TYR A 69 8.11 18.53 -0.16
N ARG A 70 8.47 19.81 -0.20
CA ARG A 70 9.83 20.30 -0.44
C ARG A 70 10.39 21.08 0.73
N SER A 71 9.73 22.17 1.09
CA SER A 71 10.21 23.03 2.16
C SER A 71 9.08 23.88 2.74
N VAL A 72 9.38 24.61 3.80
CA VAL A 72 8.54 25.67 4.34
C VAL A 72 9.26 27.01 4.14
N ASP A 73 8.60 27.96 3.53
CA ASP A 73 9.10 29.35 3.48
C ASP A 73 8.48 30.15 4.63
N VAL A 74 9.30 30.39 5.63
CA VAL A 74 8.92 31.11 6.83
C VAL A 74 8.57 32.58 6.56
N ALA A 75 9.30 33.19 5.61
CA ALA A 75 9.13 34.62 5.31
C ALA A 75 7.79 34.91 4.63
N SER A 76 7.37 34.03 3.71
CA SER A 76 6.08 34.14 3.02
C SER A 76 4.97 33.34 3.69
N GLN A 77 5.25 32.62 4.78
CA GLN A 77 4.32 31.72 5.46
C GLN A 77 3.65 30.74 4.48
N THR A 78 4.43 30.12 3.63
CA THR A 78 3.95 29.16 2.65
C THR A 78 4.62 27.80 2.80
N LEU A 79 3.85 26.75 2.58
CA LEU A 79 4.33 25.40 2.43
C LEU A 79 4.63 25.17 0.95
N VAL A 80 5.88 24.89 0.63
CA VAL A 80 6.35 24.67 -0.75
C VAL A 80 6.28 23.18 -1.06
N THR A 81 5.58 22.86 -2.14
CA THR A 81 5.51 21.51 -2.68
C THR A 81 6.16 21.47 -4.06
N GLU A 82 6.28 20.29 -4.65
CA GLU A 82 6.89 20.13 -5.98
C GLU A 82 6.19 20.97 -7.05
N ASN A 83 4.89 21.16 -6.96
CA ASN A 83 4.09 21.79 -8.02
C ASN A 83 3.45 23.13 -7.62
N VAL A 84 3.31 23.41 -6.33
CA VAL A 84 2.57 24.59 -5.86
C VAL A 84 3.05 25.02 -4.47
N SER A 85 2.96 26.31 -4.16
CA SER A 85 3.12 26.87 -2.82
C SER A 85 1.75 27.12 -2.20
N ILE A 86 1.52 26.62 -0.99
CA ILE A 86 0.24 26.69 -0.27
C ILE A 86 0.42 27.58 0.94
N PRO A 87 -0.38 28.66 1.09
CA PRO A 87 -0.35 29.48 2.29
C PRO A 87 -0.64 28.65 3.55
N LEU A 88 0.16 28.82 4.60
CA LEU A 88 -0.04 28.07 5.86
C LEU A 88 -1.41 28.34 6.50
N GLY A 89 -1.96 29.55 6.28
CA GLY A 89 -3.31 29.91 6.76
C GLY A 89 -4.44 29.11 6.11
N ASP A 90 -4.21 28.49 4.95
CA ASP A 90 -5.19 27.67 4.23
C ASP A 90 -5.04 26.18 4.57
N VAL A 91 -4.06 25.80 5.41
CA VAL A 91 -3.79 24.42 5.80
C VAL A 91 -4.43 24.12 7.15
N ASN A 92 -5.55 23.42 7.14
CA ASN A 92 -6.24 23.01 8.37
C ASN A 92 -5.70 21.72 8.96
N ALA A 93 -5.22 20.84 8.11
CA ALA A 93 -4.64 19.56 8.50
C ALA A 93 -3.62 19.09 7.47
N ILE A 94 -2.60 18.39 7.93
CA ILE A 94 -1.63 17.71 7.09
C ILE A 94 -1.81 16.22 7.34
N HIS A 95 -2.06 15.46 6.26
CA HIS A 95 -2.09 14.01 6.32
C HIS A 95 -0.78 13.47 5.76
N TYR A 96 0.05 12.95 6.64
CA TYR A 96 1.30 12.31 6.24
C TYR A 96 1.03 10.92 5.66
N VAL A 97 1.55 10.65 4.46
CA VAL A 97 1.33 9.38 3.76
C VAL A 97 2.36 8.35 4.22
N THR A 98 1.93 7.39 5.02
CA THR A 98 2.78 6.31 5.55
C THR A 98 3.00 5.15 4.58
N GLY A 99 2.33 5.17 3.43
CA GLY A 99 2.44 4.13 2.41
C GLY A 99 1.12 3.81 1.72
N THR A 100 1.05 2.69 1.03
CA THR A 100 -0.16 2.22 0.35
C THR A 100 -0.85 1.09 1.13
N GLN A 101 -2.14 0.88 0.89
CA GLN A 101 -2.89 -0.24 1.46
C GLN A 101 -2.66 -1.56 0.70
N MET A 102 -1.71 -1.60 -0.21
CA MET A 102 -1.42 -2.74 -1.09
C MET A 102 -1.25 -4.04 -0.30
N LYS A 103 -0.37 -4.04 0.71
CA LYS A 103 -0.07 -5.23 1.52
C LYS A 103 -1.30 -5.73 2.31
N VAL A 104 -2.02 -4.82 2.95
CA VAL A 104 -3.19 -5.15 3.77
C VAL A 104 -4.33 -5.69 2.89
N ARG A 105 -4.61 -5.05 1.77
CA ARG A 105 -5.67 -5.46 0.85
C ARG A 105 -5.31 -6.71 0.06
N GLY A 106 -4.04 -6.86 -0.33
CA GLY A 106 -3.54 -8.08 -0.95
C GLY A 106 -3.69 -9.29 -0.05
N LEU A 107 -3.27 -9.18 1.22
CA LEU A 107 -3.42 -10.26 2.20
C LEU A 107 -4.90 -10.58 2.51
N LYS A 108 -5.76 -9.57 2.57
CA LYS A 108 -7.20 -9.76 2.73
C LYS A 108 -7.81 -10.50 1.53
N GLY A 109 -7.43 -10.11 0.31
CA GLY A 109 -7.84 -10.78 -0.92
C GLY A 109 -7.40 -12.25 -0.96
N LEU A 110 -6.15 -12.53 -0.60
CA LEU A 110 -5.59 -13.87 -0.53
C LEU A 110 -6.37 -14.76 0.46
N LYS A 111 -6.67 -14.26 1.65
CA LYS A 111 -7.46 -14.99 2.65
C LYS A 111 -8.89 -15.26 2.15
N THR A 112 -9.57 -14.25 1.61
CA THR A 112 -10.93 -14.38 1.11
C THR A 112 -10.99 -15.32 -0.09
N GLY A 113 -10.08 -15.17 -1.04
CA GLY A 113 -9.98 -16.03 -2.22
C GLY A 113 -9.66 -17.48 -1.87
N GLY A 114 -8.75 -17.69 -0.91
CA GLY A 114 -8.44 -19.03 -0.41
C GLY A 114 -9.64 -19.74 0.19
N LEU A 115 -10.47 -19.04 0.97
CA LEU A 115 -11.70 -19.63 1.53
C LEU A 115 -12.75 -19.94 0.44
N VAL A 116 -12.94 -19.04 -0.51
CA VAL A 116 -13.87 -19.24 -1.63
C VAL A 116 -13.40 -20.41 -2.49
N GLY A 117 -12.11 -20.43 -2.86
CA GLY A 117 -11.54 -21.52 -3.66
C GLY A 117 -11.60 -22.86 -2.98
N ALA A 118 -11.40 -22.92 -1.66
CA ALA A 118 -11.59 -24.16 -0.90
C ALA A 118 -13.03 -24.66 -0.98
N ALA A 119 -14.01 -23.76 -0.81
CA ALA A 119 -15.43 -24.12 -0.93
C ALA A 119 -15.80 -24.62 -2.34
N VAL A 120 -15.27 -23.98 -3.38
CA VAL A 120 -15.43 -24.41 -4.78
C VAL A 120 -14.80 -25.78 -4.98
N GLY A 121 -13.57 -26.01 -4.48
CA GLY A 121 -12.90 -27.30 -4.57
C GLY A 121 -13.68 -28.43 -3.92
N VAL A 122 -14.30 -28.19 -2.78
CA VAL A 122 -15.21 -29.14 -2.10
C VAL A 122 -16.44 -29.41 -2.96
N ALA A 123 -17.09 -28.35 -3.47
CA ALA A 123 -18.30 -28.48 -4.28
C ALA A 123 -18.07 -29.23 -5.60
N MET A 124 -16.86 -29.19 -6.16
CA MET A 124 -16.51 -29.93 -7.37
C MET A 124 -16.35 -31.44 -7.13
N VAL A 125 -15.88 -31.86 -5.96
CA VAL A 125 -15.54 -33.25 -5.68
C VAL A 125 -16.74 -34.01 -5.03
N LEU A 126 -17.56 -33.34 -4.25
CA LEU A 126 -18.68 -33.96 -3.53
C LEU A 126 -19.67 -34.73 -4.43
N PRO A 127 -20.11 -34.19 -5.60
CA PRO A 127 -21.08 -34.91 -6.45
C PRO A 127 -20.54 -36.21 -7.05
N GLU A 128 -19.20 -36.28 -7.21
CA GLU A 128 -18.55 -37.45 -7.84
C GLU A 128 -18.32 -38.59 -6.83
N GLY A 129 -18.47 -38.31 -5.51
CA GLY A 129 -18.28 -39.29 -4.45
C GLY A 129 -16.83 -39.74 -4.23
N GLU A 130 -15.88 -39.16 -4.98
CA GLU A 130 -14.47 -39.52 -4.97
C GLU A 130 -13.68 -38.69 -3.96
N LEU A 131 -13.92 -38.86 -2.68
CA LEU A 131 -13.35 -38.07 -1.58
C LEU A 131 -11.83 -38.01 -1.56
N HIS A 132 -11.13 -38.99 -2.17
CA HIS A 132 -9.69 -39.00 -2.23
C HIS A 132 -9.11 -37.85 -3.08
N TYR A 133 -9.88 -37.32 -4.05
CA TYR A 133 -9.45 -36.14 -4.82
C TYR A 133 -9.55 -34.83 -4.02
N MET A 134 -10.31 -34.80 -2.93
CA MET A 134 -10.40 -33.59 -2.10
C MET A 134 -9.04 -33.12 -1.57
N VAL A 135 -8.15 -34.05 -1.24
CA VAL A 135 -6.82 -33.73 -0.70
C VAL A 135 -5.98 -32.88 -1.67
N LEU A 136 -6.22 -33.05 -2.96
CA LEU A 136 -5.49 -32.30 -4.00
C LEU A 136 -6.30 -31.11 -4.55
N THR A 137 -7.59 -31.32 -4.83
CA THR A 137 -8.44 -30.33 -5.49
C THR A 137 -8.74 -29.12 -4.60
N VAL A 138 -9.04 -29.35 -3.31
CA VAL A 138 -9.38 -28.26 -2.39
C VAL A 138 -8.20 -27.29 -2.17
N PRO A 139 -6.99 -27.75 -1.82
CA PRO A 139 -5.86 -26.82 -1.68
C PRO A 139 -5.49 -26.13 -2.99
N MET A 140 -5.64 -26.81 -4.13
CA MET A 140 -5.31 -26.25 -5.43
C MET A 140 -6.27 -25.11 -5.82
N CYS A 141 -7.58 -25.29 -5.64
CA CYS A 141 -8.58 -24.25 -5.85
C CYS A 141 -8.36 -23.09 -4.89
N ALA A 142 -8.12 -23.39 -3.60
CA ALA A 142 -7.83 -22.36 -2.59
C ALA A 142 -6.58 -21.52 -2.95
N ALA A 143 -5.53 -22.15 -3.44
CA ALA A 143 -4.31 -21.46 -3.83
C ALA A 143 -4.52 -20.58 -5.07
N VAL A 144 -5.22 -21.07 -6.09
CA VAL A 144 -5.48 -20.32 -7.32
C VAL A 144 -6.37 -19.11 -7.05
N ASP A 145 -7.51 -19.30 -6.40
CA ASP A 145 -8.45 -18.22 -6.12
C ASP A 145 -7.87 -17.24 -5.10
N GLY A 146 -7.11 -17.74 -4.13
CA GLY A 146 -6.36 -16.92 -3.19
C GLY A 146 -5.36 -16.01 -3.91
N ALA A 147 -4.56 -16.55 -4.82
CA ALA A 147 -3.59 -15.78 -5.59
C ALA A 147 -4.28 -14.71 -6.46
N VAL A 148 -5.33 -15.08 -7.18
CA VAL A 148 -6.08 -14.14 -8.05
C VAL A 148 -6.65 -12.99 -7.24
N LEU A 149 -7.40 -13.27 -6.17
CA LEU A 149 -8.00 -12.23 -5.34
C LEU A 149 -6.95 -11.47 -4.52
N GLY A 150 -5.82 -12.09 -4.20
CA GLY A 150 -4.67 -11.43 -3.59
C GLY A 150 -4.07 -10.36 -4.49
N ILE A 151 -3.83 -10.68 -5.76
CA ILE A 151 -3.32 -9.73 -6.78
C ILE A 151 -4.31 -8.59 -7.02
N VAL A 152 -5.60 -8.90 -7.18
CA VAL A 152 -6.65 -7.88 -7.34
C VAL A 152 -6.73 -6.98 -6.12
N GLY A 153 -6.70 -7.55 -4.91
CA GLY A 153 -6.69 -6.81 -3.65
C GLY A 153 -5.47 -5.89 -3.52
N ALA A 154 -4.29 -6.38 -3.91
CA ALA A 154 -3.06 -5.59 -3.93
C ALA A 154 -3.15 -4.44 -4.94
N GLY A 155 -3.67 -4.69 -6.14
CA GLY A 155 -3.89 -3.66 -7.16
C GLY A 155 -4.82 -2.55 -6.68
N ILE A 156 -5.96 -2.90 -6.08
CA ILE A 156 -6.87 -1.91 -5.46
C ILE A 156 -6.19 -1.20 -4.28
N GLY A 157 -5.39 -1.93 -3.51
CA GLY A 157 -4.66 -1.37 -2.36
C GLY A 157 -3.57 -0.40 -2.76
N SER A 158 -2.94 -0.56 -3.93
CA SER A 158 -1.91 0.34 -4.43
C SER A 158 -2.43 1.75 -4.75
N THR A 159 -3.72 1.87 -5.09
CA THR A 159 -4.36 3.17 -5.37
C THR A 159 -4.85 3.88 -4.10
N LYS A 160 -4.89 3.17 -2.97
CA LYS A 160 -5.30 3.74 -1.68
C LYS A 160 -4.11 3.95 -0.77
N GLN A 161 -3.99 5.17 -0.26
CA GLN A 161 -2.91 5.54 0.64
C GLN A 161 -3.34 5.39 2.11
N ASN A 162 -2.40 4.96 2.94
CA ASN A 162 -2.50 5.10 4.38
C ASN A 162 -1.96 6.47 4.74
N SER A 163 -2.72 7.25 5.50
CA SER A 163 -2.26 8.54 5.99
C SER A 163 -2.57 8.69 7.48
N GLN A 164 -1.71 9.41 8.16
CA GLN A 164 -1.91 9.85 9.53
C GLN A 164 -2.23 11.34 9.50
N ALA A 165 -3.34 11.73 10.12
CA ALA A 165 -3.81 13.10 10.13
C ALA A 165 -3.20 13.88 11.29
N TYR A 166 -2.71 15.08 11.00
CA TYR A 166 -2.21 16.06 11.95
C TYR A 166 -3.04 17.33 11.75
N ALA A 167 -4.08 17.51 12.58
CA ALA A 167 -4.88 18.72 12.57
C ALA A 167 -4.04 19.89 13.10
N LEU A 168 -4.09 21.04 12.42
CA LEU A 168 -3.37 22.24 12.83
C LEU A 168 -4.30 23.18 13.60
N GLY A 169 -3.85 23.74 14.74
CA GLY A 169 -4.66 24.63 15.55
C GLY A 169 -4.02 25.00 16.88
N GLU A 170 -4.68 25.88 17.63
CA GLU A 170 -4.14 26.36 18.91
C GLU A 170 -3.94 25.26 19.96
N ASN A 171 -4.84 24.27 20.00
CA ASN A 171 -4.79 23.13 20.92
C ASN A 171 -4.32 21.83 20.26
N ASP A 172 -3.92 21.90 19.00
CA ASP A 172 -3.50 20.77 18.18
C ASP A 172 -2.04 20.91 17.73
N TRP A 173 -1.70 20.34 16.59
CA TRP A 173 -0.36 20.43 16.04
C TRP A 173 -0.08 21.83 15.53
N ARG A 174 1.14 22.29 15.72
CA ARG A 174 1.63 23.58 15.21
C ARG A 174 2.86 23.32 14.36
N ILE A 175 3.02 24.13 13.33
CA ILE A 175 4.25 24.15 12.54
C ILE A 175 5.28 24.95 13.33
N GLU A 176 6.37 24.28 13.73
CA GLU A 176 7.50 24.92 14.38
C GLU A 176 8.52 25.29 13.31
N ASN A 177 8.69 26.59 13.10
CA ASN A 177 9.69 27.11 12.18
C ASN A 177 11.03 27.14 12.91
N GLN A 178 12.05 26.53 12.33
CA GLN A 178 13.43 26.68 12.75
C GLN A 178 14.12 27.78 11.97
#